data_4380f7f537753d972b05d95cbe21ea16
#
_entry.id   4380f7f537753d972b05d95cbe21ea16
#
_cell.length_a   1.000
_cell.length_b   1.000
_cell.length_c   1.000
_cell.angle_alpha   90.00
_cell.angle_beta   90.00
_cell.angle_gamma   90.00
#
_symmetry.space_group_name_H-M   'P 1'
#
loop_
_entity.id
_entity.type
_entity.pdbx_description
1 polymer ?
#
loop_
_entity_poly.entity_id
_entity_poly.type
_entity_poly.pdbx_seq_one_letter_code
_entity_poly.pdbx_strand_id
1 'polypeptide(L)'
;MILLALFSISSICKAASIRGSVMEIHSGAGRAAAASQVTVTLYRGVLGSSDLQKVETFCTGIDGLYHFENIPRGEYTIHVQDPNVKEPNWGPAAYRRVSVADDNAVIELDPTVIDYK
;
A
#
# COMPACT_ATOMS: atom_id res chain seq x y z
N MET A 1 26.05 -3.34 -32.15
CA MET A 1 26.49 -4.36 -31.22
C MET A 1 26.27 -3.98 -29.80
N ILE A 2 26.95 -3.01 -29.36
CA ILE A 2 26.93 -2.55 -27.99
C ILE A 2 25.55 -2.10 -27.55
N LEU A 3 24.76 -1.63 -28.47
CA LEU A 3 23.42 -1.16 -28.17
C LEU A 3 22.52 -2.21 -27.62
N LEU A 4 22.77 -3.46 -27.94
CA LEU A 4 21.93 -4.53 -27.46
C LEU A 4 21.96 -4.67 -25.95
N ALA A 5 23.13 -4.42 -25.39
CA ALA A 5 23.26 -4.49 -23.94
C ALA A 5 22.37 -3.46 -23.24
N LEU A 6 22.25 -2.30 -23.87
CA LEU A 6 21.43 -1.25 -23.29
C LEU A 6 19.95 -1.61 -23.28
N PHE A 7 19.50 -2.28 -24.31
CA PHE A 7 18.10 -2.68 -24.35
C PHE A 7 17.77 -3.69 -23.29
N SER A 8 18.65 -4.62 -23.05
CA SER A 8 18.38 -5.62 -22.03
C SER A 8 18.29 -4.98 -20.65
N ILE A 9 19.05 -3.93 -20.42
CA ILE A 9 18.99 -3.22 -19.15
C ILE A 9 17.64 -2.55 -18.95
N SER A 10 17.11 -1.91 -19.97
CA SER A 10 15.84 -1.24 -19.83
C SER A 10 14.70 -2.20 -19.57
N SER A 11 14.79 -3.41 -20.08
CA SER A 11 13.73 -4.39 -19.84
C SER A 11 13.69 -4.91 -18.42
N ILE A 12 14.78 -4.77 -17.67
CA ILE A 12 14.86 -5.23 -16.30
C ILE A 12 14.09 -4.31 -15.35
N CYS A 13 13.86 -3.09 -15.75
CA CYS A 13 13.25 -2.09 -14.88
C CYS A 13 11.74 -2.19 -14.79
N LYS A 14 11.15 -3.20 -15.42
CA LYS A 14 9.71 -3.37 -15.35
C LYS A 14 9.32 -3.94 -14.02
N ALA A 15 8.43 -3.24 -13.34
CA ALA A 15 7.91 -3.67 -12.07
C ALA A 15 6.55 -3.03 -11.83
N ALA A 16 5.73 -3.69 -11.05
CA ALA A 16 4.40 -3.21 -10.77
C ALA A 16 4.41 -2.06 -9.78
N SER A 17 3.34 -1.33 -9.74
CA SER A 17 3.12 -0.33 -8.70
C SER A 17 1.76 -0.54 -8.05
N ILE A 18 1.66 -0.14 -6.79
CA ILE A 18 0.43 -0.22 -6.00
C ILE A 18 0.13 1.18 -5.52
N ARG A 19 -1.09 1.63 -5.73
CA ARG A 19 -1.54 2.96 -5.33
C ARG A 19 -2.82 2.87 -4.54
N GLY A 20 -2.98 3.75 -3.59
CA GLY A 20 -4.20 3.82 -2.82
C GLY A 20 -4.33 5.13 -2.12
N SER A 21 -5.39 5.25 -1.33
CA SER A 21 -5.64 6.45 -0.56
C SER A 21 -6.19 6.09 0.81
N VAL A 22 -5.98 7.00 1.75
CA VAL A 22 -6.51 6.88 3.08
C VAL A 22 -7.39 8.12 3.33
N MET A 23 -8.60 7.86 3.77
CA MET A 23 -9.55 8.91 4.09
C MET A 23 -9.96 8.79 5.55
N GLU A 24 -10.38 9.90 6.13
CA GLU A 24 -10.85 9.91 7.50
C GLU A 24 -12.25 10.47 7.57
N ILE A 25 -13.04 9.93 8.47
CA ILE A 25 -14.38 10.42 8.79
C ILE A 25 -14.40 10.69 10.28
N HIS A 26 -14.84 11.91 10.63
CA HIS A 26 -15.00 12.28 12.02
C HIS A 26 -16.48 12.23 12.37
N SER A 27 -16.80 11.55 13.46
CA SER A 27 -18.15 11.42 13.93
C SER A 27 -18.77 12.80 14.10
N GLY A 28 -19.95 13.00 13.50
CA GLY A 28 -20.64 14.29 13.54
C GLY A 28 -20.30 15.24 12.41
N ALA A 29 -19.20 15.04 11.73
CA ALA A 29 -18.84 15.90 10.60
C ALA A 29 -19.53 15.46 9.31
N GLY A 30 -19.86 14.19 9.19
CA GLY A 30 -20.61 13.66 8.06
C GLY A 30 -19.87 13.63 6.74
N ARG A 31 -18.57 13.87 6.72
CA ARG A 31 -17.81 14.04 5.52
C ARG A 31 -16.47 13.34 5.61
N ALA A 32 -16.08 12.67 4.52
CA ALA A 32 -14.76 12.08 4.44
C ALA A 32 -13.76 13.10 3.93
N ALA A 33 -12.55 13.06 4.46
CA ALA A 33 -11.46 13.92 4.03
C ALA A 33 -10.20 13.08 3.88
N ALA A 34 -9.23 13.61 3.13
CA ALA A 34 -7.95 12.93 2.99
C ALA A 34 -7.24 12.85 4.35
N ALA A 35 -6.68 11.68 4.64
CA ALA A 35 -5.97 11.47 5.90
C ALA A 35 -4.47 11.63 5.68
N SER A 36 -3.88 12.66 6.28
CA SER A 36 -2.46 12.92 6.16
C SER A 36 -1.68 12.28 7.30
N GLN A 37 -0.40 12.03 7.06
CA GLN A 37 0.53 11.49 8.04
C GLN A 37 0.11 10.13 8.62
N VAL A 38 -0.55 9.33 7.80
CA VAL A 38 -0.93 7.97 8.16
C VAL A 38 0.15 7.03 7.64
N THR A 39 0.60 6.12 8.47
CA THR A 39 1.61 5.15 8.08
C THR A 39 0.94 3.98 7.38
N VAL A 40 1.41 3.72 6.16
CA VAL A 40 0.95 2.59 5.34
C VAL A 40 2.15 1.69 5.12
N THR A 41 2.03 0.44 5.51
CA THR A 41 3.13 -0.52 5.41
C THR A 41 2.77 -1.62 4.43
N LEU A 42 3.70 -1.89 3.52
CA LEU A 42 3.59 -2.99 2.57
C LEU A 42 4.34 -4.19 3.12
N TYR A 43 3.64 -5.30 3.24
CA TYR A 43 4.24 -6.58 3.63
C TYR A 43 4.18 -7.55 2.47
N ARG A 44 5.22 -8.34 2.32
CA ARG A 44 5.19 -9.48 1.42
C ARG A 44 4.62 -10.66 2.17
N GLY A 45 3.63 -11.32 1.56
CA GLY A 45 2.97 -12.45 2.15
C GLY A 45 1.51 -12.16 2.45
N VAL A 46 0.85 -13.13 3.06
CA VAL A 46 -0.57 -13.07 3.37
C VAL A 46 -0.74 -12.97 4.87
N LEU A 47 -1.66 -12.14 5.31
CA LEU A 47 -1.95 -11.98 6.72
C LEU A 47 -2.27 -13.34 7.36
N GLY A 48 -1.68 -13.59 8.51
CA GLY A 48 -1.81 -14.87 9.19
C GLY A 48 -0.72 -15.85 8.86
N SER A 49 0.11 -15.54 7.85
CA SER A 49 1.25 -16.34 7.49
C SER A 49 2.45 -15.97 8.35
N SER A 50 3.23 -16.97 8.72
CA SER A 50 4.47 -16.75 9.47
C SER A 50 5.55 -16.10 8.60
N ASP A 51 5.33 -16.05 7.29
CA ASP A 51 6.32 -15.53 6.34
C ASP A 51 6.11 -14.07 6.00
N LEU A 52 5.25 -13.39 6.73
CA LEU A 52 4.95 -11.98 6.46
C LEU A 52 6.19 -11.13 6.71
N GLN A 53 6.65 -10.43 5.68
CA GLN A 53 7.86 -9.62 5.76
C GLN A 53 7.58 -8.19 5.35
N LYS A 54 8.07 -7.25 6.15
CA LYS A 54 7.93 -5.83 5.84
C LYS A 54 8.81 -5.50 4.63
N VAL A 55 8.21 -4.88 3.62
CA VAL A 55 8.90 -4.46 2.41
C VAL A 55 9.20 -2.98 2.46
N GLU A 56 8.20 -2.17 2.74
CA GLU A 56 8.33 -0.73 2.64
C GLU A 56 7.25 -0.05 3.47
N THR A 57 7.55 1.14 3.96
CA THR A 57 6.60 1.95 4.71
C THR A 57 6.46 3.30 4.00
N PHE A 58 5.23 3.77 3.91
CA PHE A 58 4.91 5.05 3.29
C PHE A 58 4.04 5.86 4.23
N CYS A 59 4.34 7.15 4.33
CA CYS A 59 3.55 8.06 5.14
C CYS A 59 2.73 8.95 4.20
N THR A 60 1.40 8.95 4.34
CA THR A 60 0.55 9.71 3.44
C THR A 60 0.81 11.20 3.57
N GLY A 61 0.72 11.90 2.43
CA GLY A 61 0.81 13.34 2.42
C GLY A 61 -0.55 13.98 2.67
N ILE A 62 -0.64 15.26 2.36
CA ILE A 62 -1.84 16.05 2.60
C ILE A 62 -3.03 15.56 1.77
N ASP A 63 -2.76 14.90 0.66
CA ASP A 63 -3.78 14.35 -0.23
C ASP A 63 -4.25 12.96 0.21
N GLY A 64 -3.65 12.37 1.23
CA GLY A 64 -3.99 11.05 1.71
C GLY A 64 -3.56 9.92 0.79
N LEU A 65 -2.78 10.19 -0.22
CA LEU A 65 -2.36 9.19 -1.19
C LEU A 65 -1.10 8.46 -0.73
N TYR A 66 -1.02 7.20 -1.12
CA TYR A 66 0.20 6.41 -0.95
C TYR A 66 0.48 5.62 -2.22
N HIS A 67 1.74 5.29 -2.43
CA HIS A 67 2.12 4.45 -3.54
C HIS A 67 3.38 3.67 -3.21
N PHE A 68 3.47 2.50 -3.80
CA PHE A 68 4.66 1.66 -3.73
C PHE A 68 5.07 1.32 -5.15
N GLU A 69 6.32 1.58 -5.48
CA GLU A 69 6.85 1.39 -6.82
C GLU A 69 7.80 0.21 -6.85
N ASN A 70 8.02 -0.33 -8.04
CA ASN A 70 8.99 -1.41 -8.27
C ASN A 70 8.67 -2.65 -7.44
N ILE A 71 7.41 -3.07 -7.48
CA ILE A 71 6.94 -4.20 -6.69
C ILE A 71 7.00 -5.47 -7.54
N PRO A 72 7.80 -6.47 -7.14
CA PRO A 72 7.85 -7.75 -7.86
C PRO A 72 6.52 -8.50 -7.75
N ARG A 73 6.31 -9.44 -8.66
CA ARG A 73 5.14 -10.30 -8.60
C ARG A 73 5.09 -11.06 -7.28
N GLY A 74 3.92 -11.26 -6.77
CA GLY A 74 3.73 -11.99 -5.53
C GLY A 74 2.46 -11.57 -4.81
N GLU A 75 2.29 -12.13 -3.63
CA GLU A 75 1.17 -11.80 -2.75
C GLU A 75 1.65 -10.82 -1.68
N TYR A 76 0.85 -9.81 -1.43
CA TYR A 76 1.21 -8.75 -0.50
C TYR A 76 0.04 -8.42 0.42
N THR A 77 0.37 -7.82 1.53
CA THR A 77 -0.60 -7.28 2.47
C THR A 77 -0.23 -5.84 2.75
N ILE A 78 -1.21 -4.96 2.68
CA ILE A 78 -1.03 -3.56 3.03
C ILE A 78 -1.72 -3.31 4.35
N HIS A 79 -1.00 -2.70 5.26
CA HIS A 79 -1.53 -2.31 6.56
C HIS A 79 -1.56 -0.79 6.67
N VAL A 80 -2.73 -0.26 6.96
CA VAL A 80 -2.92 1.16 7.23
C VAL A 80 -3.04 1.32 8.73
N GLN A 81 -2.11 2.03 9.31
CA GLN A 81 -2.07 2.20 10.75
C GLN A 81 -2.99 3.34 11.17
N ASP A 82 -4.05 2.97 11.89
CA ASP A 82 -4.93 3.96 12.49
C ASP A 82 -4.21 4.57 13.69
N PRO A 83 -3.97 5.88 13.69
CA PRO A 83 -3.24 6.51 14.79
C PRO A 83 -3.96 6.44 16.12
N ASN A 84 -5.26 6.11 16.13
CA ASN A 84 -6.03 5.99 17.36
C ASN A 84 -6.07 4.58 17.91
N VAL A 85 -5.54 3.62 17.17
CA VAL A 85 -5.55 2.21 17.58
C VAL A 85 -4.12 1.76 17.75
N LYS A 86 -3.81 1.25 18.94
CA LYS A 86 -2.47 0.76 19.24
C LYS A 86 -2.40 -0.75 19.09
N GLU A 87 -1.22 -1.24 18.75
CA GLU A 87 -1.01 -2.69 18.76
C GLU A 87 -1.31 -3.26 20.14
N PRO A 88 -1.85 -4.47 20.21
CA PRO A 88 -2.16 -5.40 19.12
C PRO A 88 -3.61 -5.31 18.63
N ASN A 89 -4.30 -4.23 18.90
CA ASN A 89 -5.75 -4.15 18.67
C ASN A 89 -6.10 -3.68 17.25
N TRP A 90 -5.21 -3.90 16.28
CA TRP A 90 -5.48 -3.54 14.90
C TRP A 90 -6.61 -4.41 14.36
N GLY A 91 -7.67 -3.74 13.89
CA GLY A 91 -8.81 -4.44 13.33
C GLY A 91 -8.53 -4.96 11.92
N PRO A 92 -9.31 -5.94 11.47
CA PRO A 92 -9.13 -6.51 10.13
C PRO A 92 -9.32 -5.52 9.00
N ALA A 93 -10.06 -4.45 9.23
CA ALA A 93 -10.28 -3.43 8.20
C ALA A 93 -9.00 -2.64 7.87
N ALA A 94 -7.99 -2.70 8.72
CA ALA A 94 -6.73 -2.02 8.51
C ALA A 94 -5.80 -2.77 7.57
N TYR A 95 -6.15 -3.99 7.17
CA TYR A 95 -5.34 -4.82 6.30
C TYR A 95 -6.02 -5.02 4.97
N ARG A 96 -5.20 -5.05 3.92
CA ARG A 96 -5.70 -5.28 2.58
C ARG A 96 -4.77 -6.22 1.83
N ARG A 97 -5.33 -7.26 1.26
CA ARG A 97 -4.55 -8.21 0.47
C ARG A 97 -4.44 -7.72 -0.96
N VAL A 98 -3.25 -7.80 -1.53
CA VAL A 98 -3.00 -7.39 -2.91
C VAL A 98 -2.21 -8.47 -3.62
N SER A 99 -2.70 -8.87 -4.78
CA SER A 99 -2.05 -9.87 -5.61
C SER A 99 -1.43 -9.19 -6.82
N VAL A 100 -0.12 -9.28 -6.97
CA VAL A 100 0.60 -8.70 -8.09
C VAL A 100 0.95 -9.84 -9.04
N ALA A 101 0.17 -9.97 -10.12
CA ALA A 101 0.33 -11.07 -11.05
C ALA A 101 1.16 -10.73 -12.28
N ASP A 102 1.43 -9.45 -12.51
CA ASP A 102 2.07 -8.97 -13.72
C ASP A 102 3.10 -7.92 -13.37
N ASP A 103 4.27 -8.01 -14.02
CA ASP A 103 5.37 -7.08 -13.75
C ASP A 103 5.06 -5.65 -14.20
N ASN A 104 4.07 -5.46 -15.04
CA ASN A 104 3.69 -4.15 -15.55
C ASN A 104 2.41 -3.61 -14.91
N ALA A 105 1.87 -4.30 -13.92
CA ALA A 105 0.59 -3.94 -13.36
C ALA A 105 0.66 -2.61 -12.62
N VAL A 106 -0.37 -1.80 -12.78
CA VAL A 106 -0.61 -0.65 -11.93
C VAL A 106 -1.90 -0.97 -11.18
N ILE A 107 -1.76 -1.22 -9.90
CA ILE A 107 -2.88 -1.66 -9.08
C ILE A 107 -3.38 -0.48 -8.27
N GLU A 108 -4.63 -0.13 -8.47
CA GLU A 108 -5.28 0.93 -7.72
C GLU A 108 -6.26 0.32 -6.75
N LEU A 109 -6.09 0.63 -5.48
CA LEU A 109 -6.94 0.11 -4.42
C LEU A 109 -8.00 1.12 -4.05
N ASP A 110 -9.15 0.61 -3.62
CA ASP A 110 -10.21 1.45 -3.09
C ASP A 110 -9.73 2.17 -1.83
N PRO A 111 -10.28 3.34 -1.53
CA PRO A 111 -9.86 4.09 -0.35
C PRO A 111 -10.05 3.28 0.93
N THR A 112 -9.08 3.39 1.83
CA THR A 112 -9.20 2.88 3.18
C THR A 112 -9.74 4.02 4.05
N VAL A 113 -10.80 3.75 4.81
CA VAL A 113 -11.46 4.78 5.60
C VAL A 113 -11.19 4.53 7.07
N ILE A 114 -10.67 5.55 7.75
CA ILE A 114 -10.47 5.54 9.19
C ILE A 114 -11.62 6.33 9.80
N ASP A 115 -12.35 5.69 10.71
CA ASP A 115 -13.49 6.30 11.36
C ASP A 115 -13.10 6.78 12.75
N TYR A 116 -12.98 8.07 12.90
CA TYR A 116 -12.68 8.69 14.20
C TYR A 116 -13.99 8.94 14.94
N LYS A 117 -14.12 8.30 16.05
CA LYS A 117 -15.33 8.43 16.88
C LYS A 117 -15.21 9.46 17.96
#